data_8e311d99942325be74780b78d4b04be3
#
_entry.id   8e311d99942325be74780b78d4b04be3
#
_cell.length_a   1.000
_cell.length_b   1.000
_cell.length_c   1.000
_cell.angle_alpha   90.00
_cell.angle_beta   90.00
_cell.angle_gamma   90.00
#
_symmetry.space_group_name_H-M   'P 1'
#
loop_
_entity.id
_entity.type
_entity.pdbx_description
1 polymer ?
#
loop_
_entity_poly.entity_id
_entity_poly.type
_entity_poly.pdbx_seq_one_letter_code
_entity_poly.pdbx_strand_id
1 'polypeptide(L)'
;MSSTDLPAPRVMLPTLETPTLTKAELAELLFERLGLNKRESKDMVEAFFAIIHATLVAGNDVKMSGFGNFNIRRKAPRPGRNPRTGEAIPIKARNVVTFHASHKLKGVVQGDIPLGDDFE
;
A
#
# COMPACT_ATOMS: atom_id res chain seq x y z
N MET A 1 -26.03 20.80 0.18
CA MET A 1 -25.68 20.38 0.34
C MET A 1 -25.58 19.91 0.75
N SER A 2 -25.46 19.74 0.90
CA SER A 2 -25.22 19.30 1.32
C SER A 2 -24.69 18.64 1.55
N SER A 3 -24.31 18.43 1.50
CA SER A 3 -23.81 17.79 1.64
C SER A 3 -23.40 17.34 2.08
N THR A 4 -23.19 17.48 2.13
CA THR A 4 -22.70 17.00 2.45
C THR A 4 -22.66 16.29 3.12
N ASP A 5 -22.96 16.12 3.23
CA ASP A 5 -22.98 15.39 3.78
C ASP A 5 -22.70 14.29 3.71
N LEU A 6 -22.36 14.19 3.26
CA LEU A 6 -21.76 13.12 3.06
C LEU A 6 -21.34 12.52 4.17
N PRO A 7 -21.49 11.41 4.36
CA PRO A 7 -20.90 10.71 5.42
C PRO A 7 -19.53 10.79 5.15
N ALA A 8 -18.97 11.49 5.89
CA ALA A 8 -17.64 11.58 5.85
C ALA A 8 -17.08 10.26 5.83
N PRO A 9 -16.18 9.98 5.02
CA PRO A 9 -15.43 8.79 5.15
C PRO A 9 -14.90 8.74 6.53
N ARG A 10 -14.75 7.60 7.05
CA ARG A 10 -14.19 7.44 8.34
C ARG A 10 -12.87 8.08 8.42
N VAL A 11 -12.14 8.07 7.33
CA VAL A 11 -10.89 8.74 7.29
C VAL A 11 -11.08 9.93 6.42
N MET A 12 -11.10 11.11 7.03
CA MET A 12 -11.14 12.31 6.30
C MET A 12 -9.73 12.72 6.10
N LEU A 13 -9.27 12.69 4.89
CA LEU A 13 -7.92 13.09 4.60
C LEU A 13 -7.80 14.59 4.68
N PRO A 14 -6.83 15.11 5.39
CA PRO A 14 -6.56 16.53 5.32
C PRO A 14 -6.06 16.86 3.94
N THR A 15 -5.97 18.12 3.65
CA THR A 15 -5.42 18.56 2.39
C THR A 15 -4.00 18.08 2.27
N LEU A 16 -3.75 17.25 1.29
CA LEU A 16 -2.41 16.78 1.01
C LEU A 16 -1.75 17.76 0.07
N GLU A 17 -0.50 18.05 0.33
CA GLU A 17 0.24 18.92 -0.55
C GLU A 17 0.53 18.26 -1.87
N THR A 18 0.57 16.96 -1.88
CA THR A 18 0.73 16.18 -3.09
C THR A 18 -0.36 15.14 -3.10
N PRO A 19 -0.69 14.62 -4.28
CA PRO A 19 -1.71 13.57 -4.35
C PRO A 19 -1.25 12.23 -3.80
N THR A 20 -0.02 12.13 -3.34
CA THR A 20 0.52 10.86 -2.86
C THR A 20 0.56 10.86 -1.34
N LEU A 21 0.02 9.81 -0.75
CA LEU A 21 0.09 9.64 0.69
C LEU A 21 1.47 9.07 1.04
N THR A 22 2.18 9.74 1.93
CA THR A 22 3.50 9.31 2.37
C THR A 22 3.41 8.79 3.79
N LYS A 23 4.49 8.14 4.26
CA LYS A 23 4.52 7.68 5.63
C LYS A 23 4.43 8.84 6.61
N ALA A 24 5.04 9.97 6.27
CA ALA A 24 4.98 11.13 7.13
C ALA A 24 3.55 11.63 7.27
N GLU A 25 2.81 11.66 6.17
CA GLU A 25 1.42 12.08 6.22
C GLU A 25 0.56 11.09 6.96
N LEU A 26 0.88 9.80 6.83
CA LEU A 26 0.17 8.79 7.57
C LEU A 26 0.38 8.95 9.07
N ALA A 27 1.62 9.26 9.48
CA ALA A 27 1.90 9.50 10.89
C ALA A 27 1.14 10.73 11.40
N GLU A 28 1.03 11.74 10.57
CA GLU A 28 0.28 12.94 10.93
C GLU A 28 -1.19 12.61 11.14
N LEU A 29 -1.76 11.76 10.31
CA LEU A 29 -3.15 11.33 10.47
C LEU A 29 -3.34 10.57 11.77
N LEU A 30 -2.41 9.71 12.13
CA LEU A 30 -2.50 8.98 13.38
C LEU A 30 -2.44 9.93 14.58
N PHE A 31 -1.57 10.92 14.49
CA PHE A 31 -1.47 11.93 15.53
C PHE A 31 -2.81 12.65 15.71
N GLU A 32 -3.42 13.04 14.59
CA GLU A 32 -4.67 13.80 14.66
C GLU A 32 -5.85 12.93 15.03
N ARG A 33 -5.87 11.69 14.60
CA ARG A 33 -7.05 10.85 14.76
C ARG A 33 -7.06 10.03 16.01
N LEU A 34 -5.90 9.56 16.44
CA LEU A 34 -5.83 8.64 17.57
C LEU A 34 -5.34 9.27 18.86
N GLY A 35 -4.96 10.53 18.80
CA GLY A 35 -4.49 11.20 20.00
C GLY A 35 -3.12 10.77 20.46
N LEU A 36 -2.37 10.07 19.63
CA LEU A 36 -1.00 9.73 19.92
C LEU A 36 -0.14 10.96 19.77
N ASN A 37 0.98 11.02 20.49
CA ASN A 37 1.88 12.14 20.25
C ASN A 37 2.63 11.90 18.94
N LYS A 38 3.33 12.92 18.48
CA LYS A 38 3.97 12.84 17.16
C LYS A 38 5.01 11.76 17.09
N ARG A 39 5.77 11.59 18.15
CA ARG A 39 6.80 10.56 18.15
C ARG A 39 6.20 9.17 18.11
N GLU A 40 5.15 8.95 18.90
CA GLU A 40 4.49 7.66 18.90
C GLU A 40 3.87 7.35 17.55
N SER A 41 3.27 8.36 16.92
CA SER A 41 2.66 8.16 15.61
C SER A 41 3.71 7.77 14.57
N LYS A 42 4.84 8.46 14.59
CA LYS A 42 5.91 8.15 13.66
C LYS A 42 6.45 6.75 13.90
N ASP A 43 6.69 6.41 15.17
CA ASP A 43 7.25 5.11 15.50
C ASP A 43 6.29 3.99 15.13
N MET A 44 4.99 4.21 15.30
CA MET A 44 4.00 3.21 14.95
C MET A 44 3.98 2.94 13.45
N VAL A 45 4.03 4.00 12.65
CA VAL A 45 4.04 3.85 11.20
C VAL A 45 5.32 3.14 10.75
N GLU A 46 6.46 3.53 11.32
CA GLU A 46 7.71 2.89 10.95
C GLU A 46 7.72 1.42 11.33
N ALA A 47 7.19 1.09 12.51
CA ALA A 47 7.14 -0.29 12.95
C ALA A 47 6.23 -1.12 12.06
N PHE A 48 5.10 -0.56 11.66
CA PHE A 48 4.17 -1.26 10.81
C PHE A 48 4.81 -1.65 9.49
N PHE A 49 5.43 -0.68 8.83
CA PHE A 49 6.05 -0.96 7.55
C PHE A 49 7.31 -1.81 7.68
N ALA A 50 8.01 -1.71 8.80
CA ALA A 50 9.16 -2.56 9.04
C ALA A 50 8.75 -4.03 9.15
N ILE A 51 7.62 -4.30 9.78
CA ILE A 51 7.12 -5.67 9.89
C ILE A 51 6.77 -6.23 8.52
N ILE A 52 6.08 -5.43 7.70
CA ILE A 52 5.74 -5.86 6.35
C ILE A 52 7.02 -6.12 5.56
N HIS A 53 7.96 -5.21 5.66
CA HIS A 53 9.22 -5.32 4.93
C HIS A 53 9.96 -6.59 5.34
N ALA A 54 10.09 -6.82 6.64
CA ALA A 54 10.82 -7.99 7.14
C ALA A 54 10.14 -9.29 6.71
N THR A 55 8.81 -9.32 6.71
CA THR A 55 8.08 -10.51 6.31
C THR A 55 8.35 -10.84 4.86
N LEU A 56 8.33 -9.81 4.01
CA LEU A 56 8.58 -10.01 2.59
C LEU A 56 10.03 -10.41 2.31
N VAL A 57 10.96 -9.79 3.01
CA VAL A 57 12.37 -10.14 2.85
C VAL A 57 12.62 -11.59 3.25
N ALA A 58 11.90 -12.08 4.23
CA ALA A 58 12.02 -13.48 4.65
C ALA A 58 11.37 -14.44 3.65
N GLY A 59 10.72 -13.94 2.61
CA GLY A 59 10.11 -14.80 1.60
C GLY A 59 8.68 -15.16 1.88
N ASN A 60 8.02 -14.48 2.79
CA ASN A 60 6.63 -14.77 3.15
C ASN A 60 5.70 -13.70 2.63
N ASP A 61 4.51 -14.16 2.26
CA ASP A 61 3.48 -13.24 1.78
C ASP A 61 2.87 -12.48 2.94
N VAL A 62 2.31 -11.32 2.64
CA VAL A 62 1.56 -10.53 3.62
C VAL A 62 0.12 -10.43 3.13
N LYS A 63 -0.81 -10.86 3.96
CA LYS A 63 -2.22 -10.85 3.60
C LYS A 63 -2.95 -9.88 4.52
N MET A 64 -3.58 -8.88 3.92
CA MET A 64 -4.37 -7.91 4.68
C MET A 64 -5.81 -7.97 4.17
N SER A 65 -6.65 -8.62 4.95
CA SER A 65 -8.04 -8.85 4.57
C SER A 65 -8.75 -7.55 4.29
N GLY A 66 -9.49 -7.51 3.20
CA GLY A 66 -10.23 -6.31 2.83
C GLY A 66 -9.41 -5.26 2.13
N PHE A 67 -8.09 -5.40 2.14
CA PHE A 67 -7.22 -4.44 1.49
C PHE A 67 -6.49 -5.05 0.32
N GLY A 68 -5.69 -6.07 0.58
CA GLY A 68 -4.95 -6.72 -0.50
C GLY A 68 -3.83 -7.58 0.04
N ASN A 69 -3.11 -8.18 -0.87
CA ASN A 69 -2.05 -9.11 -0.52
C ASN A 69 -0.76 -8.69 -1.21
N PHE A 70 0.33 -8.78 -0.47
CA PHE A 70 1.66 -8.66 -1.05
C PHE A 70 2.20 -10.08 -1.21
N ASN A 71 2.55 -10.42 -2.43
CA ASN A 71 3.03 -11.77 -2.74
C ASN A 71 4.45 -11.72 -3.22
N ILE A 72 5.25 -12.70 -2.79
CA ILE A 72 6.60 -12.87 -3.29
C ILE A 72 6.53 -13.87 -4.43
N ARG A 73 7.13 -13.52 -5.55
CA ARG A 73 7.18 -14.40 -6.70
C ARG A 73 8.61 -14.55 -7.14
N ARG A 74 8.99 -15.78 -7.41
CA ARG A 74 10.30 -16.04 -7.95
C ARG A 74 10.22 -16.08 -9.46
N LYS A 75 10.96 -15.22 -10.09
CA LYS A 75 11.03 -15.22 -11.55
C LYS A 75 12.25 -15.96 -12.00
N ALA A 76 12.01 -16.92 -12.90
CA ALA A 76 13.11 -17.73 -13.43
C ALA A 76 14.03 -16.88 -14.29
N PRO A 77 15.28 -17.32 -14.47
CA PRO A 77 16.17 -16.64 -15.39
C PRO A 77 15.57 -16.67 -16.79
N ARG A 78 15.78 -15.64 -17.53
CA ARG A 78 15.29 -15.58 -18.90
C ARG A 78 16.24 -14.75 -19.74
N PRO A 79 16.25 -14.94 -21.07
CA PRO A 79 17.06 -14.09 -21.92
C PRO A 79 16.44 -12.71 -22.03
N GLY A 80 17.29 -11.73 -22.01
CA GLY A 80 16.89 -10.35 -22.24
C GLY A 80 17.70 -9.80 -23.39
N ARG A 81 17.43 -8.56 -23.77
CA ARG A 81 18.17 -7.90 -24.82
C ARG A 81 18.47 -6.48 -24.42
N ASN A 82 19.63 -6.04 -24.83
CA ASN A 82 19.99 -4.64 -24.69
C ASN A 82 19.22 -3.87 -25.76
N PRO A 83 18.33 -2.95 -25.38
CA PRO A 83 17.54 -2.26 -26.38
C PRO A 83 18.36 -1.38 -27.30
N ARG A 84 19.58 -1.03 -26.89
CA ARG A 84 20.42 -0.18 -27.69
C ARG A 84 21.18 -0.95 -28.76
N THR A 85 21.72 -2.12 -28.41
CA THR A 85 22.54 -2.88 -29.32
C THR A 85 21.87 -4.14 -29.82
N GLY A 86 20.79 -4.56 -29.23
CA GLY A 86 20.13 -5.82 -29.57
C GLY A 86 20.85 -7.04 -29.04
N GLU A 87 21.90 -6.83 -28.28
CA GLU A 87 22.71 -7.94 -27.79
C GLU A 87 21.97 -8.68 -26.68
N ALA A 88 22.07 -9.99 -26.68
CA ALA A 88 21.42 -10.84 -25.69
C ALA A 88 22.10 -10.66 -24.35
N ILE A 89 21.31 -10.35 -23.33
CA ILE A 89 21.80 -10.19 -21.96
C ILE A 89 20.96 -11.10 -21.08
N PRO A 90 21.55 -12.10 -20.44
CA PRO A 90 20.76 -13.00 -19.58
C PRO A 90 20.27 -12.24 -18.36
N ILE A 91 19.02 -12.45 -18.03
CA ILE A 91 18.40 -11.88 -16.84
C ILE A 91 18.38 -12.97 -15.77
N LYS A 92 19.00 -12.66 -14.64
CA LYS A 92 19.11 -13.63 -13.56
C LYS A 92 17.75 -13.88 -12.91
N ALA A 93 17.62 -15.05 -12.29
CA ALA A 93 16.47 -15.32 -11.45
C ALA A 93 16.43 -14.29 -10.34
N ARG A 94 15.22 -13.91 -9.96
CA ARG A 94 15.05 -12.92 -8.91
C ARG A 94 13.71 -13.08 -8.22
N ASN A 95 13.62 -12.55 -7.02
CA ASN A 95 12.34 -12.46 -6.31
C ASN A 95 11.75 -11.09 -6.56
N VAL A 96 10.45 -11.06 -6.77
CA VAL A 96 9.75 -9.80 -6.96
C VAL A 96 8.55 -9.79 -6.03
N VAL A 97 8.13 -8.60 -5.66
CA VAL A 97 6.95 -8.39 -4.84
C VAL A 97 5.84 -7.88 -5.74
N THR A 98 4.68 -8.50 -5.65
CA THR A 98 3.50 -8.01 -6.36
C THR A 98 2.41 -7.72 -5.35
N PHE A 99 1.61 -6.72 -5.63
CA PHE A 99 0.48 -6.38 -4.79
C PHE A 99 -0.80 -6.66 -5.55
N HIS A 100 -1.71 -7.39 -4.91
CA HIS A 100 -3.01 -7.67 -5.48
C HIS A 100 -4.08 -7.06 -4.59
N ALA A 101 -4.78 -6.07 -5.11
CA ALA A 101 -5.84 -5.43 -4.34
C ALA A 101 -6.95 -6.42 -4.10
N SER A 102 -7.58 -6.32 -2.94
CA SER A 102 -8.71 -7.17 -2.62
C SER A 102 -9.89 -6.81 -3.52
N HIS A 103 -10.83 -7.75 -3.62
CA HIS A 103 -12.05 -7.50 -4.38
C HIS A 103 -12.78 -6.28 -3.81
N LYS A 104 -12.83 -6.18 -2.50
CA LYS A 104 -13.49 -5.05 -1.86
C LYS A 104 -12.79 -3.73 -2.19
N LEU A 105 -11.47 -3.70 -2.12
CA LEU A 105 -10.74 -2.48 -2.44
C LEU A 105 -10.96 -2.09 -3.89
N LYS A 106 -10.91 -3.05 -4.80
CA LYS A 106 -11.16 -2.75 -6.20
C LYS A 106 -12.54 -2.15 -6.41
N GLY A 107 -13.55 -2.70 -5.73
CA GLY A 107 -14.90 -2.20 -5.86
C GLY A 107 -15.04 -0.79 -5.35
N VAL A 108 -14.38 -0.47 -4.24
CA VAL A 108 -14.45 0.87 -3.69
C VAL A 108 -13.76 1.87 -4.62
N VAL A 109 -12.60 1.49 -5.15
CA VAL A 109 -11.85 2.38 -6.03
C VAL A 109 -12.62 2.64 -7.32
N GLN A 110 -13.33 1.62 -7.82
CA GLN A 110 -14.13 1.78 -9.02
C GLN A 110 -15.43 2.53 -8.78
N GLY A 111 -15.81 2.70 -7.52
CA GLY A 111 -17.05 3.39 -7.20
C GLY A 111 -18.25 2.46 -7.07
N ASP A 112 -18.03 1.15 -7.16
CA ASP A 112 -19.13 0.18 -7.09
C ASP A 112 -19.53 -0.13 -5.66
N ILE A 113 -18.59 0.05 -4.72
CA ILE A 113 -18.81 -0.23 -3.31
C ILE A 113 -18.47 1.04 -2.54
N PRO A 114 -19.35 1.53 -1.68
CA PRO A 114 -19.02 2.74 -0.92
C PRO A 114 -17.94 2.45 0.11
N LEU A 115 -17.10 3.42 0.31
CA LEU A 115 -16.15 3.40 1.40
C LEU A 115 -16.93 3.50 2.69
N GLY A 116 -16.45 2.90 3.73
CA GLY A 116 -17.08 3.08 5.00
C GLY A 116 -16.92 1.87 5.86
N ASP A 117 -18.03 1.38 6.40
CA ASP A 117 -17.98 0.34 7.39
C ASP A 117 -17.43 -0.97 6.85
N ASP A 118 -17.31 -1.07 5.55
CA ASP A 118 -16.87 -2.30 4.93
C ASP A 118 -15.40 -2.61 5.20
N PHE A 119 -14.70 -1.69 5.77
CA PHE A 119 -13.28 -1.93 6.05
C PHE A 119 -13.02 -2.43 7.45
N GLU A 120 -14.03 -2.74 8.17
CA GLU A 120 -13.83 -3.24 9.52
C GLU A 120 -13.45 -4.66 9.60
#